data_dad19bcb98e81cccb5efcb8c02e44e96
#
_entry.id   dad19bcb98e81cccb5efcb8c02e44e96
#
_cell.length_a   1.000
_cell.length_b   1.000
_cell.length_c   1.000
_cell.angle_alpha   90.00
_cell.angle_beta   90.00
_cell.angle_gamma   90.00
#
_symmetry.space_group_name_H-M   'P 1'
#
loop_
_entity.id
_entity.type
_entity.pdbx_description
1 polymer ?
#
loop_
_entity_poly.entity_id
_entity_poly.type
_entity_poly.pdbx_seq_one_letter_code
_entity_poly.pdbx_strand_id
1 'polypeptide(L)'
;MGRPSRTSAARITERGQAFRAPDVSNIAEVAPPEPAAPPVVALPSRTAAITIERLILHHLDNRTGEMLLVEAELALDATIHALFASYIAQALENADWQARFLADQPAAPAMPDLCARLLGEPSAFVAVSQEMARRLFAQMRQRPNQINPGDFVVAIYTAPGLPALGIALFKLDPDARLVRNFSTERGRRLVRIALADNLMPETVRQKQKCALITPAIDGAGFSLALLDTQANIRSEGVAAYFYRGFLATQILPSARRRTRLFLRATDDWLADRGASLTPHALLHVYAARREALAGETLDLPAFALAALPDNGALAADLLASVTPQVFDAAFEPRQTHFTVDRATADPIVRTVTLELDGGARLIVPAERFAAMALVDVQRVGGKIRLTIETLTLKEGTGR
;
A
#
# COMPACT_ATOMS: atom_id res chain seq x y z
N MET A 1 -63.40 -13.36 -20.40
CA MET A 1 -64.33 -13.00 -19.32
C MET A 1 -63.50 -12.45 -18.19
N GLY A 2 -63.53 -11.24 -17.64
CA GLY A 2 -64.36 -10.10 -17.77
C GLY A 2 -63.65 -8.94 -17.09
N ARG A 3 -63.57 -7.79 -17.69
CA ARG A 3 -63.37 -6.49 -17.03
C ARG A 3 -64.60 -6.15 -16.17
N PRO A 4 -64.64 -5.18 -15.24
CA PRO A 4 -64.30 -3.76 -15.43
C PRO A 4 -63.71 -3.01 -14.20
N SER A 5 -62.94 -1.93 -14.38
CA SER A 5 -63.22 -0.47 -14.34
C SER A 5 -63.84 0.11 -13.08
N ARG A 6 -63.21 1.17 -12.54
CA ARG A 6 -63.80 2.50 -12.26
C ARG A 6 -62.75 3.43 -11.59
N THR A 7 -62.33 4.39 -12.33
CA THR A 7 -62.30 5.89 -12.17
C THR A 7 -62.90 6.44 -10.88
N SER A 8 -62.11 7.31 -10.22
CA SER A 8 -62.67 8.44 -9.49
C SER A 8 -61.70 9.62 -9.61
N ALA A 9 -62.21 10.65 -10.29
CA ALA A 9 -61.61 11.95 -10.43
C ALA A 9 -62.00 12.83 -9.23
N ALA A 10 -61.04 13.51 -8.64
CA ALA A 10 -61.32 14.62 -7.72
C ALA A 10 -60.85 15.93 -8.34
N ARG A 11 -61.82 16.80 -8.64
CA ARG A 11 -61.65 18.21 -9.01
C ARG A 11 -61.07 18.98 -7.83
N ILE A 12 -60.04 19.77 -8.08
CA ILE A 12 -59.66 20.87 -7.19
C ILE A 12 -59.82 22.17 -7.96
N THR A 13 -60.65 23.03 -7.39
CA THR A 13 -61.00 24.36 -7.83
C THR A 13 -59.86 25.36 -7.72
N GLU A 14 -59.72 26.13 -8.78
CA GLU A 14 -58.87 27.32 -8.84
C GLU A 14 -59.31 28.36 -7.84
N ARG A 15 -58.39 28.93 -7.07
CA ARG A 15 -58.50 30.30 -6.54
C ARG A 15 -57.21 31.03 -6.92
N GLY A 16 -57.35 31.92 -7.88
CA GLY A 16 -56.36 32.89 -8.26
C GLY A 16 -56.11 33.91 -7.13
N GLN A 17 -54.84 34.03 -6.79
CA GLN A 17 -54.29 35.24 -6.19
C GLN A 17 -53.13 35.70 -7.06
N ALA A 18 -53.29 36.86 -7.65
CA ALA A 18 -52.31 37.60 -8.43
C ALA A 18 -51.16 38.02 -7.49
N PHE A 19 -49.99 37.38 -7.68
CA PHE A 19 -48.75 37.86 -7.06
C PHE A 19 -48.22 39.03 -7.88
N ARG A 20 -48.17 40.21 -7.24
CA ARG A 20 -47.53 41.43 -7.77
C ARG A 20 -46.03 41.25 -7.60
N ALA A 21 -45.27 41.25 -8.69
CA ALA A 21 -43.80 41.19 -8.66
C ALA A 21 -43.22 42.43 -7.97
N PRO A 22 -42.19 42.29 -7.11
CA PRO A 22 -41.48 43.44 -6.56
C PRO A 22 -40.62 44.11 -7.64
N ASP A 23 -40.57 45.43 -7.57
CA ASP A 23 -39.81 46.34 -8.42
C ASP A 23 -38.29 46.12 -8.17
N VAL A 24 -37.58 45.66 -9.20
CA VAL A 24 -36.14 45.34 -9.15
C VAL A 24 -35.28 46.46 -9.77
N SER A 25 -35.55 47.73 -9.45
CA SER A 25 -34.77 48.86 -9.99
C SER A 25 -33.66 49.37 -9.06
N ASN A 26 -33.13 48.59 -8.12
CA ASN A 26 -31.99 49.03 -7.33
C ASN A 26 -31.16 47.84 -6.81
N ILE A 27 -30.57 47.08 -7.72
CA ILE A 27 -29.50 46.13 -7.33
C ILE A 27 -28.19 46.80 -7.72
N ALA A 28 -27.48 47.34 -6.73
CA ALA A 28 -26.10 47.72 -6.89
C ALA A 28 -25.32 46.46 -7.27
N GLU A 29 -24.58 46.53 -8.37
CA GLU A 29 -23.71 45.49 -8.90
C GLU A 29 -22.60 45.22 -7.85
N VAL A 30 -22.82 44.22 -6.98
CA VAL A 30 -21.80 43.73 -6.06
C VAL A 30 -20.86 42.83 -6.88
N ALA A 31 -19.63 43.29 -7.06
CA ALA A 31 -18.59 42.49 -7.66
C ALA A 31 -18.53 41.11 -7.00
N PRO A 32 -18.37 40.01 -7.76
CA PRO A 32 -18.27 38.67 -7.20
C PRO A 32 -17.08 38.63 -6.26
N PRO A 33 -17.20 37.98 -5.09
CA PRO A 33 -16.09 37.84 -4.17
C PRO A 33 -14.95 37.08 -4.87
N GLU A 34 -13.74 37.59 -4.72
CA GLU A 34 -12.52 36.93 -5.19
C GLU A 34 -12.47 35.49 -4.67
N PRO A 35 -12.23 34.48 -5.51
CA PRO A 35 -12.22 33.08 -5.06
C PRO A 35 -11.19 32.93 -3.94
N ALA A 36 -11.65 32.53 -2.76
CA ALA A 36 -10.78 32.23 -1.63
C ALA A 36 -9.73 31.21 -2.07
N ALA A 37 -8.45 31.50 -1.78
CA ALA A 37 -7.37 30.57 -2.04
C ALA A 37 -7.69 29.19 -1.44
N PRO A 38 -7.49 28.08 -2.16
CA PRO A 38 -7.81 26.75 -1.66
C PRO A 38 -7.04 26.49 -0.36
N PRO A 39 -7.64 25.81 0.63
CA PRO A 39 -6.95 25.51 1.87
C PRO A 39 -5.70 24.67 1.58
N VAL A 40 -4.54 25.15 2.03
CA VAL A 40 -3.29 24.41 1.99
C VAL A 40 -3.46 23.19 2.89
N VAL A 41 -3.65 22.01 2.29
CA VAL A 41 -3.66 20.75 3.02
C VAL A 41 -2.29 20.55 3.59
N ALA A 42 -2.13 20.67 4.90
CA ALA A 42 -0.89 20.36 5.60
C ALA A 42 -0.59 18.87 5.46
N LEU A 43 0.33 18.51 4.59
CA LEU A 43 0.82 17.14 4.43
C LEU A 43 1.75 16.78 5.59
N PRO A 44 1.77 15.50 6.05
CA PRO A 44 2.61 15.09 7.17
C PRO A 44 4.09 15.32 6.87
N SER A 45 4.86 15.69 7.89
CA SER A 45 6.24 16.20 7.82
C SER A 45 7.28 15.32 7.09
N ARG A 46 7.00 14.05 6.86
CA ARG A 46 7.87 13.14 6.09
C ARG A 46 7.83 13.37 4.57
N THR A 47 6.76 13.92 4.05
CA THR A 47 6.63 14.27 2.62
C THR A 47 7.51 15.45 2.21
N ALA A 48 7.83 16.34 3.15
CA ALA A 48 8.67 17.52 2.92
C ALA A 48 10.12 17.20 2.51
N ALA A 49 10.54 15.94 2.67
CA ALA A 49 11.91 15.51 2.38
C ALA A 49 12.07 14.86 0.97
N ILE A 50 10.96 14.66 0.23
CA ILE A 50 10.99 14.12 -1.12
C ILE A 50 10.93 15.27 -2.12
N THR A 51 11.90 15.33 -3.01
CA THR A 51 11.93 16.31 -4.10
C THR A 51 11.69 15.60 -5.43
N ILE A 52 10.74 16.10 -6.21
CA ILE A 52 10.49 15.63 -7.57
C ILE A 52 11.25 16.54 -8.52
N GLU A 53 12.18 15.97 -9.25
CA GLU A 53 13.01 16.66 -10.22
C GLU A 53 12.31 16.80 -11.57
N ARG A 54 11.63 15.72 -12.00
CA ARG A 54 10.97 15.63 -13.29
C ARG A 54 9.72 14.79 -13.19
N LEU A 55 8.70 15.13 -13.96
CA LEU A 55 7.42 14.42 -13.97
C LEU A 55 6.78 14.49 -15.37
N ILE A 56 6.28 13.35 -15.83
CA ILE A 56 5.46 13.26 -17.03
C ILE A 56 4.32 12.27 -16.82
N LEU A 57 3.17 12.52 -17.48
CA LEU A 57 1.98 11.69 -17.38
C LEU A 57 1.45 11.37 -18.77
N HIS A 58 1.22 10.09 -19.06
CA HIS A 58 0.58 9.60 -20.29
C HIS A 58 -0.78 8.98 -19.95
N HIS A 59 -1.76 9.10 -20.85
CA HIS A 59 -3.05 8.43 -20.68
C HIS A 59 -3.15 7.19 -21.57
N LEU A 60 -3.58 6.07 -20.97
CA LEU A 60 -3.67 4.76 -21.59
C LEU A 60 -5.09 4.21 -21.45
N ASP A 61 -5.85 4.18 -22.55
CA ASP A 61 -7.16 3.53 -22.61
C ASP A 61 -7.10 2.25 -23.44
N ASN A 62 -6.89 1.14 -22.76
CA ASN A 62 -6.80 -0.18 -23.38
C ASN A 62 -8.15 -0.72 -23.86
N ARG A 63 -9.28 -0.11 -23.50
CA ARG A 63 -10.63 -0.48 -23.93
C ARG A 63 -10.95 0.11 -25.29
N THR A 64 -10.74 1.41 -25.46
CA THR A 64 -10.93 2.09 -26.74
C THR A 64 -9.75 1.88 -27.69
N GLY A 65 -8.58 1.53 -27.17
CA GLY A 65 -7.33 1.45 -27.91
C GLY A 65 -6.62 2.80 -28.03
N GLU A 66 -7.10 3.82 -27.34
CA GLU A 66 -6.51 5.15 -27.35
C GLU A 66 -5.31 5.23 -26.41
N MET A 67 -4.23 5.83 -26.89
CA MET A 67 -3.02 6.09 -26.14
C MET A 67 -2.60 7.53 -26.38
N LEU A 68 -2.69 8.36 -25.35
CA LEU A 68 -2.27 9.75 -25.42
C LEU A 68 -0.87 9.90 -24.84
N LEU A 69 0.11 9.96 -25.70
CA LEU A 69 1.50 10.21 -25.33
C LEU A 69 1.76 11.70 -25.27
N VAL A 70 2.08 12.20 -24.08
CA VAL A 70 2.40 13.61 -23.84
C VAL A 70 3.83 13.89 -24.30
N GLU A 71 4.05 15.05 -24.91
CA GLU A 71 5.30 15.46 -25.54
C GLU A 71 6.11 16.48 -24.74
N ALA A 72 5.65 16.80 -23.54
CA ALA A 72 6.32 17.72 -22.61
C ALA A 72 6.14 17.28 -21.16
N GLU A 73 7.11 17.61 -20.33
CA GLU A 73 7.02 17.38 -18.89
C GLU A 73 5.89 18.20 -18.27
N LEU A 74 5.34 17.68 -17.17
CA LEU A 74 4.34 18.39 -16.40
C LEU A 74 5.02 19.53 -15.61
N ALA A 75 4.47 20.73 -15.71
CA ALA A 75 4.93 21.83 -14.87
C ALA A 75 4.67 21.51 -13.39
N LEU A 76 5.73 21.52 -12.59
CA LEU A 76 5.67 21.23 -11.16
C LEU A 76 5.35 22.51 -10.39
N ASP A 77 4.08 22.74 -10.09
CA ASP A 77 3.68 23.68 -9.05
C ASP A 77 3.72 23.02 -7.66
N ALA A 78 3.54 23.80 -6.60
CA ALA A 78 3.60 23.29 -5.24
C ALA A 78 2.54 22.19 -4.96
N THR A 79 1.36 22.29 -5.58
CA THR A 79 0.27 21.32 -5.39
C THR A 79 0.58 19.99 -6.05
N ILE A 80 1.03 20.03 -7.31
CA ILE A 80 1.41 18.83 -8.07
C ILE A 80 2.61 18.15 -7.43
N HIS A 81 3.62 18.95 -7.04
CA HIS A 81 4.78 18.44 -6.32
C HIS A 81 4.38 17.71 -5.03
N ALA A 82 3.57 18.36 -4.17
CA ALA A 82 3.13 17.79 -2.91
C ALA A 82 2.31 16.50 -3.11
N LEU A 83 1.44 16.45 -4.13
CA LEU A 83 0.64 15.27 -4.45
C LEU A 83 1.53 14.06 -4.78
N PHE A 84 2.44 14.20 -5.74
CA PHE A 84 3.28 13.08 -6.16
C PHE A 84 4.36 12.73 -5.14
N ALA A 85 4.88 13.71 -4.39
CA ALA A 85 5.74 13.45 -3.24
C ALA A 85 5.03 12.60 -2.18
N SER A 86 3.73 12.85 -1.94
CA SER A 86 2.93 12.01 -1.02
C SER A 86 2.76 10.59 -1.55
N TYR A 87 2.58 10.38 -2.85
CA TYR A 87 2.49 9.05 -3.45
C TYR A 87 3.79 8.27 -3.31
N ILE A 88 4.93 8.93 -3.54
CA ILE A 88 6.26 8.31 -3.36
C ILE A 88 6.49 7.98 -1.88
N ALA A 89 6.15 8.89 -0.94
CA ALA A 89 6.26 8.63 0.49
C ALA A 89 5.44 7.40 0.92
N GLN A 90 4.17 7.35 0.49
CA GLN A 90 3.30 6.20 0.77
C GLN A 90 3.84 4.90 0.17
N ALA A 91 4.42 4.96 -1.03
CA ALA A 91 5.01 3.78 -1.67
C ALA A 91 6.26 3.32 -0.91
N LEU A 92 7.13 4.23 -0.47
CA LEU A 92 8.29 3.90 0.36
C LEU A 92 7.89 3.29 1.72
N GLU A 93 6.83 3.81 2.33
CA GLU A 93 6.34 3.30 3.62
C GLU A 93 5.59 1.96 3.50
N ASN A 94 4.91 1.72 2.39
CA ASN A 94 3.98 0.62 2.24
C ASN A 94 4.39 -0.44 1.21
N ALA A 95 5.59 -0.35 0.62
CA ALA A 95 6.08 -1.36 -0.31
C ALA A 95 6.23 -2.71 0.38
N ASP A 96 5.36 -3.65 0.03
CA ASP A 96 5.35 -5.00 0.59
C ASP A 96 6.20 -5.99 -0.22
N TRP A 97 6.65 -5.57 -1.41
CA TRP A 97 7.39 -6.40 -2.34
C TRP A 97 8.70 -5.74 -2.73
N GLN A 98 9.70 -6.57 -2.95
CA GLN A 98 10.94 -6.20 -3.60
C GLN A 98 11.03 -6.91 -4.94
N ALA A 99 11.80 -6.35 -5.86
CA ALA A 99 12.04 -6.98 -7.14
C ALA A 99 13.43 -6.67 -7.66
N ARG A 100 13.84 -7.47 -8.61
CA ARG A 100 14.99 -7.23 -9.48
C ARG A 100 14.60 -7.50 -10.92
N PHE A 101 15.21 -6.81 -11.84
CA PHE A 101 15.01 -7.10 -13.25
C PHE A 101 15.49 -8.50 -13.60
N LEU A 102 14.78 -9.18 -14.48
CA LEU A 102 15.24 -10.44 -15.05
C LEU A 102 16.50 -10.19 -15.88
N ALA A 103 17.43 -11.15 -15.88
CA ALA A 103 18.63 -11.09 -16.72
C ALA A 103 18.24 -11.10 -18.20
N ASP A 104 17.31 -12.00 -18.57
CA ASP A 104 16.80 -12.11 -19.93
C ASP A 104 15.54 -11.25 -20.09
N GLN A 105 15.71 -10.05 -20.61
CA GLN A 105 14.61 -9.12 -20.86
C GLN A 105 13.88 -9.48 -22.16
N PRO A 106 12.54 -9.54 -22.15
CA PRO A 106 11.77 -9.98 -23.34
C PRO A 106 11.69 -8.94 -24.46
N ALA A 107 12.12 -7.70 -24.22
CA ALA A 107 12.02 -6.60 -25.16
C ALA A 107 13.30 -5.76 -25.20
N ALA A 108 13.67 -5.31 -26.38
CA ALA A 108 14.78 -4.37 -26.60
C ALA A 108 14.24 -2.95 -26.87
N PRO A 109 14.90 -1.89 -26.30
CA PRO A 109 15.96 -1.95 -25.31
C PRO A 109 15.49 -2.58 -24.00
N ALA A 110 16.36 -3.17 -23.18
CA ALA A 110 15.97 -3.75 -21.90
C ALA A 110 15.40 -2.69 -20.94
N MET A 111 14.54 -3.07 -19.99
CA MET A 111 13.97 -2.11 -19.03
C MET A 111 15.06 -1.44 -18.16
N PRO A 112 16.10 -2.14 -17.69
CA PRO A 112 17.25 -1.50 -17.03
C PRO A 112 17.92 -0.41 -17.87
N ASP A 113 18.05 -0.62 -19.20
CA ASP A 113 18.64 0.38 -20.11
C ASP A 113 17.78 1.63 -20.22
N LEU A 114 16.45 1.47 -20.26
CA LEU A 114 15.52 2.59 -20.21
C LEU A 114 15.63 3.36 -18.89
N CYS A 115 15.76 2.66 -17.76
CA CYS A 115 15.98 3.28 -16.46
C CYS A 115 17.32 4.04 -16.41
N ALA A 116 18.40 3.45 -16.92
CA ALA A 116 19.70 4.09 -16.97
C ALA A 116 19.67 5.37 -17.82
N ARG A 117 18.98 5.33 -18.97
CA ARG A 117 18.80 6.50 -19.84
C ARG A 117 17.94 7.59 -19.19
N LEU A 118 16.89 7.24 -18.47
CA LEU A 118 16.09 8.22 -17.71
C LEU A 118 16.95 9.01 -16.70
N LEU A 119 17.91 8.35 -16.06
CA LEU A 119 18.76 8.97 -15.04
C LEU A 119 19.99 9.68 -15.64
N GLY A 120 20.53 9.15 -16.75
CA GLY A 120 21.79 9.63 -17.33
C GLY A 120 21.64 10.60 -18.51
N GLU A 121 20.49 10.63 -19.18
CA GLU A 121 20.25 11.40 -20.40
C GLU A 121 19.04 12.33 -20.22
N PRO A 122 19.19 13.55 -19.67
CA PRO A 122 18.06 14.45 -19.43
C PRO A 122 17.20 14.74 -20.67
N SER A 123 17.82 14.86 -21.85
CA SER A 123 17.12 15.09 -23.12
C SER A 123 16.27 13.90 -23.60
N ALA A 124 16.56 12.69 -23.12
CA ALA A 124 15.83 11.47 -23.49
C ALA A 124 14.58 11.22 -22.64
N PHE A 125 14.32 11.98 -21.57
CA PHE A 125 13.27 11.72 -20.58
C PHE A 125 11.90 11.51 -21.21
N VAL A 126 11.45 12.44 -22.07
CA VAL A 126 10.15 12.36 -22.74
C VAL A 126 10.08 11.13 -23.67
N ALA A 127 11.11 10.93 -24.48
CA ALA A 127 11.12 9.82 -25.44
C ALA A 127 11.14 8.45 -24.73
N VAL A 128 11.92 8.33 -23.65
CA VAL A 128 12.01 7.09 -22.87
C VAL A 128 10.70 6.83 -22.10
N SER A 129 10.09 7.87 -21.52
CA SER A 129 8.79 7.72 -20.83
C SER A 129 7.69 7.28 -21.80
N GLN A 130 7.66 7.81 -23.03
CA GLN A 130 6.74 7.38 -24.07
C GLN A 130 6.97 5.91 -24.48
N GLU A 131 8.23 5.47 -24.58
CA GLU A 131 8.56 4.07 -24.86
C GLU A 131 8.05 3.14 -23.74
N MET A 132 8.28 3.52 -22.48
CA MET A 132 7.72 2.80 -21.34
C MET A 132 6.19 2.76 -21.38
N ALA A 133 5.53 3.87 -21.71
CA ALA A 133 4.08 3.95 -21.84
C ALA A 133 3.54 2.98 -22.91
N ARG A 134 4.19 2.91 -24.10
CA ARG A 134 3.82 1.96 -25.17
C ARG A 134 3.92 0.51 -24.69
N ARG A 135 4.97 0.16 -23.95
CA ARG A 135 5.15 -1.20 -23.42
C ARG A 135 4.09 -1.56 -22.39
N LEU A 136 3.79 -0.64 -21.46
CA LEU A 136 2.73 -0.86 -20.50
C LEU A 136 1.38 -1.03 -21.21
N PHE A 137 1.09 -0.18 -22.19
CA PHE A 137 -0.14 -0.25 -22.97
C PHE A 137 -0.28 -1.58 -23.73
N ALA A 138 0.81 -2.09 -24.32
CA ALA A 138 0.81 -3.40 -24.96
C ALA A 138 0.45 -4.53 -23.99
N GLN A 139 0.92 -4.47 -22.75
CA GLN A 139 0.53 -5.43 -21.69
C GLN A 139 -0.94 -5.26 -21.27
N MET A 140 -1.41 -4.02 -21.14
CA MET A 140 -2.81 -3.74 -20.79
C MET A 140 -3.77 -4.26 -21.88
N ARG A 141 -3.43 -4.16 -23.14
CA ARG A 141 -4.24 -4.65 -24.26
C ARG A 141 -4.39 -6.15 -24.34
N GLN A 142 -3.53 -6.93 -23.70
CA GLN A 142 -3.69 -8.38 -23.62
C GLN A 142 -4.88 -8.79 -22.75
N ARG A 143 -5.36 -7.90 -21.86
CA ARG A 143 -6.46 -8.16 -20.92
C ARG A 143 -7.38 -6.94 -20.78
N PRO A 144 -8.03 -6.46 -21.86
CA PRO A 144 -8.72 -5.17 -21.88
C PRO A 144 -9.88 -5.07 -20.91
N ASN A 145 -10.54 -6.19 -20.58
CA ASN A 145 -11.68 -6.23 -19.66
C ASN A 145 -11.27 -6.40 -18.18
N GLN A 146 -10.02 -6.74 -17.91
CA GLN A 146 -9.52 -6.99 -16.56
C GLN A 146 -8.68 -5.84 -16.00
N ILE A 147 -8.12 -5.03 -16.90
CA ILE A 147 -7.25 -3.91 -16.54
C ILE A 147 -7.99 -2.62 -16.87
N ASN A 148 -8.13 -1.75 -15.86
CA ASN A 148 -8.77 -0.46 -16.07
C ASN A 148 -7.87 0.46 -16.91
N PRO A 149 -8.46 1.28 -17.79
CA PRO A 149 -7.78 2.44 -18.35
C PRO A 149 -7.19 3.32 -17.25
N GLY A 150 -6.22 4.14 -17.57
CA GLY A 150 -5.69 5.07 -16.57
C GLY A 150 -4.43 5.77 -17.00
N ASP A 151 -3.81 6.45 -16.03
CA ASP A 151 -2.65 7.26 -16.28
C ASP A 151 -1.37 6.51 -15.93
N PHE A 152 -0.37 6.65 -16.78
CA PHE A 152 0.98 6.19 -16.52
C PHE A 152 1.87 7.40 -16.23
N VAL A 153 2.43 7.43 -15.04
CA VAL A 153 3.29 8.52 -14.55
C VAL A 153 4.71 8.02 -14.41
N VAL A 154 5.64 8.81 -14.91
CA VAL A 154 7.09 8.65 -14.73
C VAL A 154 7.62 9.86 -13.99
N ALA A 155 8.24 9.64 -12.83
CA ALA A 155 8.88 10.70 -12.06
C ALA A 155 10.34 10.35 -11.77
N ILE A 156 11.21 11.37 -11.76
CA ILE A 156 12.54 11.31 -11.18
C ILE A 156 12.50 12.08 -9.87
N TYR A 157 13.02 11.48 -8.79
CA TYR A 157 12.93 12.04 -7.45
C TYR A 157 14.20 11.81 -6.61
N THR A 158 14.35 12.62 -5.58
CA THR A 158 15.27 12.38 -4.46
C THR A 158 14.51 12.17 -3.17
N ALA A 159 15.06 11.36 -2.28
CA ALA A 159 14.52 11.15 -0.94
C ALA A 159 15.63 10.93 0.07
N PRO A 160 15.43 11.24 1.37
CA PRO A 160 16.41 10.98 2.42
C PRO A 160 16.80 9.50 2.47
N GLY A 161 18.09 9.23 2.53
CA GLY A 161 18.65 7.88 2.56
C GLY A 161 18.83 7.22 1.20
N LEU A 162 18.40 7.84 0.10
CA LEU A 162 18.76 7.40 -1.24
C LEU A 162 20.14 7.95 -1.63
N PRO A 163 21.06 7.12 -2.11
CA PRO A 163 22.39 7.54 -2.52
C PRO A 163 22.41 8.30 -3.84
N ALA A 164 21.33 8.22 -4.63
CA ALA A 164 21.22 8.78 -5.98
C ALA A 164 19.72 9.06 -6.31
N LEU A 165 19.49 9.65 -7.50
CA LEU A 165 18.15 9.82 -8.05
C LEU A 165 17.41 8.48 -8.17
N GLY A 166 16.14 8.49 -7.77
CA GLY A 166 15.21 7.37 -7.98
C GLY A 166 14.24 7.64 -9.13
N ILE A 167 13.69 6.58 -9.67
CA ILE A 167 12.59 6.61 -10.64
C ILE A 167 11.34 6.08 -9.95
N ALA A 168 10.23 6.80 -10.04
CA ALA A 168 8.92 6.32 -9.63
C ALA A 168 8.02 6.12 -10.85
N LEU A 169 7.50 4.92 -11.00
CA LEU A 169 6.55 4.55 -12.04
C LEU A 169 5.20 4.25 -11.38
N PHE A 170 4.15 4.97 -11.79
CA PHE A 170 2.80 4.73 -11.31
C PHE A 170 1.87 4.36 -12.45
N LYS A 171 1.02 3.35 -12.23
CA LYS A 171 -0.22 3.16 -12.98
C LYS A 171 -1.37 3.58 -12.07
N LEU A 172 -1.97 4.71 -12.39
CA LEU A 172 -3.07 5.30 -11.65
C LEU A 172 -4.38 4.96 -12.34
N ASP A 173 -5.33 4.37 -11.60
CA ASP A 173 -6.68 4.21 -12.10
C ASP A 173 -7.42 5.55 -11.98
N PRO A 174 -8.31 5.89 -12.92
CA PRO A 174 -9.06 7.14 -12.87
C PRO A 174 -9.87 7.21 -11.56
N ASP A 175 -9.64 8.26 -10.80
CA ASP A 175 -10.54 8.66 -9.72
C ASP A 175 -11.25 9.94 -10.17
N ALA A 176 -12.50 10.10 -9.77
CA ALA A 176 -13.31 11.29 -10.08
C ALA A 176 -12.68 12.62 -9.58
N ARG A 177 -11.56 12.53 -8.87
CA ARG A 177 -10.88 13.67 -8.24
C ARG A 177 -9.82 14.37 -9.10
N LEU A 178 -9.29 13.71 -10.11
CA LEU A 178 -8.29 14.30 -10.99
C LEU A 178 -8.95 14.65 -12.32
N VAL A 179 -9.23 15.92 -12.53
CA VAL A 179 -9.69 16.43 -13.83
C VAL A 179 -8.48 16.68 -14.70
N ARG A 180 -8.42 15.97 -15.82
CA ARG A 180 -7.38 16.12 -16.83
C ARG A 180 -7.88 17.04 -17.93
N ASN A 181 -7.19 18.13 -18.14
CA ASN A 181 -7.43 19.01 -19.27
C ASN A 181 -6.30 18.84 -20.28
N PHE A 182 -6.61 18.29 -21.45
CA PHE A 182 -5.67 18.18 -22.53
C PHE A 182 -5.74 19.45 -23.38
N SER A 183 -4.60 20.05 -23.64
CA SER A 183 -4.47 21.18 -24.56
C SER A 183 -3.39 20.91 -25.59
N THR A 184 -3.50 21.59 -26.75
CA THR A 184 -2.44 21.61 -27.75
C THR A 184 -1.90 23.03 -27.81
N GLU A 185 -0.66 23.22 -27.38
CA GLU A 185 0.03 24.51 -27.44
C GLU A 185 1.26 24.37 -28.35
N ARG A 186 1.35 25.24 -29.36
CA ARG A 186 2.44 25.25 -30.34
C ARG A 186 2.69 23.89 -31.02
N GLY A 187 1.59 23.12 -31.29
CA GLY A 187 1.66 21.80 -31.91
C GLY A 187 2.07 20.67 -30.97
N ARG A 188 2.30 20.94 -29.68
CA ARG A 188 2.62 19.94 -28.67
C ARG A 188 1.41 19.62 -27.81
N ARG A 189 1.16 18.33 -27.57
CA ARG A 189 0.11 17.89 -26.64
C ARG A 189 0.59 18.04 -25.21
N LEU A 190 -0.16 18.81 -24.44
CA LEU A 190 0.08 19.08 -23.01
C LEU A 190 -1.05 18.52 -22.18
N VAL A 191 -0.75 18.10 -20.97
CA VAL A 191 -1.76 17.76 -19.96
C VAL A 191 -1.65 18.75 -18.78
N ARG A 192 -2.80 19.27 -18.35
CA ARG A 192 -2.93 20.02 -17.10
C ARG A 192 -3.80 19.20 -16.15
N ILE A 193 -3.34 19.01 -14.94
CA ILE A 193 -4.08 18.33 -13.87
C ILE A 193 -4.68 19.43 -12.99
N ALA A 194 -6.00 19.43 -12.84
CA ALA A 194 -6.70 20.25 -11.86
C ALA A 194 -7.34 19.33 -10.81
N LEU A 195 -7.20 19.68 -9.55
CA LEU A 195 -7.99 19.05 -8.48
C LEU A 195 -9.42 19.63 -8.57
N ALA A 196 -10.41 18.78 -8.62
CA ALA A 196 -11.80 19.24 -8.56
C ALA A 196 -12.13 19.66 -7.11
N ASP A 197 -12.56 20.90 -6.94
CA ASP A 197 -12.69 21.59 -5.66
C ASP A 197 -13.75 21.05 -4.69
N ASN A 198 -14.39 19.91 -4.92
CA ASN A 198 -15.54 19.49 -4.11
C ASN A 198 -15.65 17.99 -3.83
N LEU A 199 -14.55 17.25 -3.79
CA LEU A 199 -14.61 15.85 -3.39
C LEU A 199 -14.00 15.65 -2.00
N MET A 200 -14.86 15.19 -1.08
CA MET A 200 -14.53 14.92 0.31
C MET A 200 -13.29 14.03 0.47
N PRO A 201 -12.42 14.28 1.47
CA PRO A 201 -11.18 13.55 1.68
C PRO A 201 -11.37 12.16 2.31
N GLU A 202 -12.51 11.52 2.14
CA GLU A 202 -12.78 10.23 2.76
C GLU A 202 -12.32 9.07 1.89
N THR A 203 -11.22 8.44 2.36
CA THR A 203 -10.91 7.01 2.18
C THR A 203 -10.98 6.45 0.76
N VAL A 204 -10.47 7.15 -0.23
CA VAL A 204 -10.17 6.47 -1.48
C VAL A 204 -8.76 5.92 -1.40
N ARG A 205 -8.66 4.65 -1.06
CA ARG A 205 -7.50 3.84 -1.38
C ARG A 205 -7.39 3.84 -2.90
N GLN A 206 -6.65 4.81 -3.43
CA GLN A 206 -6.39 4.87 -4.87
C GLN A 206 -5.79 3.56 -5.28
N LYS A 207 -6.41 2.95 -6.27
CA LYS A 207 -5.94 1.71 -6.87
C LYS A 207 -4.69 2.02 -7.67
N GLN A 208 -3.55 1.97 -7.00
CA GLN A 208 -2.25 2.30 -7.58
C GLN A 208 -1.39 1.07 -7.71
N LYS A 209 -0.69 0.99 -8.82
CA LYS A 209 0.48 0.14 -8.96
C LYS A 209 1.68 1.05 -9.05
N CYS A 210 2.66 0.81 -8.19
CA CYS A 210 3.85 1.64 -8.11
C CYS A 210 5.10 0.78 -8.11
N ALA A 211 6.12 1.23 -8.84
CA ALA A 211 7.47 0.73 -8.75
C ALA A 211 8.41 1.89 -8.45
N LEU A 212 9.12 1.82 -7.34
CA LEU A 212 10.22 2.71 -7.02
C LEU A 212 11.51 2.01 -7.38
N ILE A 213 12.28 2.59 -8.27
CA ILE A 213 13.48 2.01 -8.88
C ILE A 213 14.66 2.88 -8.50
N THR A 214 15.67 2.29 -7.88
CA THR A 214 16.88 3.00 -7.46
C THR A 214 18.11 2.26 -7.94
N PRO A 215 19.18 2.96 -8.33
CA PRO A 215 20.46 2.31 -8.57
C PRO A 215 20.87 1.46 -7.36
N ALA A 216 21.36 0.26 -7.59
CA ALA A 216 21.84 -0.60 -6.52
C ALA A 216 23.11 -0.02 -5.87
N ILE A 217 23.24 -0.16 -4.56
CA ILE A 217 24.37 0.41 -3.79
C ILE A 217 25.71 -0.16 -4.26
N ASP A 218 25.73 -1.41 -4.69
CA ASP A 218 26.89 -2.11 -5.22
C ASP A 218 27.23 -1.74 -6.68
N GLY A 219 26.45 -0.86 -7.30
CA GLY A 219 26.58 -0.47 -8.69
C GLY A 219 26.14 -1.54 -9.71
N ALA A 220 25.63 -2.68 -9.26
CA ALA A 220 25.28 -3.82 -10.10
C ALA A 220 23.81 -3.79 -10.56
N GLY A 221 23.34 -2.65 -11.09
CA GLY A 221 21.99 -2.54 -11.64
C GLY A 221 21.01 -1.77 -10.78
N PHE A 222 19.80 -2.26 -10.61
CA PHE A 222 18.71 -1.55 -9.94
C PHE A 222 18.02 -2.42 -8.90
N SER A 223 17.64 -1.81 -7.79
CA SER A 223 16.72 -2.35 -6.78
C SER A 223 15.33 -1.77 -6.98
N LEU A 224 14.30 -2.57 -6.81
CA LEU A 224 12.91 -2.14 -6.97
C LEU A 224 12.13 -2.41 -5.69
N ALA A 225 11.38 -1.39 -5.23
CA ALA A 225 10.36 -1.52 -4.22
C ALA A 225 8.98 -1.37 -4.89
N LEU A 226 8.07 -2.31 -4.62
CA LEU A 226 6.81 -2.42 -5.33
C LEU A 226 5.63 -2.27 -4.38
N LEU A 227 4.63 -1.50 -4.80
CA LEU A 227 3.35 -1.35 -4.11
C LEU A 227 2.20 -1.67 -5.06
N ASP A 228 1.27 -2.52 -4.60
CA ASP A 228 -0.02 -2.73 -5.25
C ASP A 228 -1.15 -2.61 -4.23
N THR A 229 -1.90 -1.52 -4.30
CA THR A 229 -3.01 -1.25 -3.36
C THR A 229 -4.27 -2.07 -3.68
N GLN A 230 -4.32 -2.75 -4.82
CA GLN A 230 -5.40 -3.66 -5.20
C GLN A 230 -5.17 -5.10 -4.74
N ALA A 231 -3.98 -5.39 -4.24
CA ALA A 231 -3.58 -6.73 -3.86
C ALA A 231 -4.45 -7.29 -2.75
N ASN A 232 -5.20 -8.34 -3.07
CA ASN A 232 -5.87 -9.13 -2.06
C ASN A 232 -4.82 -10.03 -1.40
N ILE A 233 -4.79 -10.08 -0.08
CA ILE A 233 -3.81 -10.83 0.73
C ILE A 233 -3.72 -12.33 0.34
N ARG A 234 -4.74 -12.86 -0.36
CA ARG A 234 -4.83 -14.25 -0.81
C ARG A 234 -4.36 -14.52 -2.25
N SER A 235 -4.21 -13.50 -3.07
CA SER A 235 -3.62 -13.60 -4.40
C SER A 235 -2.15 -13.18 -4.33
N GLU A 236 -1.33 -13.54 -5.29
CA GLU A 236 0.10 -13.15 -5.38
C GLU A 236 0.35 -11.62 -5.29
N GLY A 237 -0.64 -10.85 -4.98
CA GLY A 237 -0.66 -9.48 -4.52
C GLY A 237 -0.20 -8.42 -5.51
N VAL A 238 0.47 -8.83 -6.57
CA VAL A 238 1.10 -7.92 -7.53
C VAL A 238 0.52 -8.18 -8.90
N ALA A 239 0.04 -7.15 -9.57
CA ALA A 239 -0.55 -7.30 -10.91
C ALA A 239 0.51 -7.76 -11.92
N ALA A 240 0.40 -9.00 -12.35
CA ALA A 240 1.39 -9.65 -13.22
C ALA A 240 1.68 -8.85 -14.50
N TYR A 241 0.67 -8.18 -15.08
CA TYR A 241 0.88 -7.38 -16.28
C TYR A 241 1.83 -6.20 -16.05
N PHE A 242 1.81 -5.58 -14.86
CA PHE A 242 2.65 -4.42 -14.57
C PHE A 242 4.07 -4.85 -14.18
N TYR A 243 4.21 -5.75 -13.22
CA TYR A 243 5.52 -6.08 -12.68
C TYR A 243 6.25 -7.16 -13.48
N ARG A 244 5.55 -8.24 -13.88
CA ARG A 244 6.17 -9.32 -14.68
C ARG A 244 6.13 -9.02 -16.17
N GLY A 245 5.02 -8.52 -16.69
CA GLY A 245 4.86 -8.24 -18.11
C GLY A 245 5.59 -6.97 -18.55
N PHE A 246 5.27 -5.84 -17.93
CA PHE A 246 5.82 -4.54 -18.31
C PHE A 246 7.26 -4.35 -17.82
N LEU A 247 7.51 -4.55 -16.53
CA LEU A 247 8.84 -4.35 -15.93
C LEU A 247 9.78 -5.54 -16.15
N ALA A 248 9.26 -6.72 -16.46
CA ALA A 248 10.02 -7.96 -16.58
C ALA A 248 10.90 -8.22 -15.34
N THR A 249 10.25 -8.35 -14.19
CA THR A 249 10.92 -8.49 -12.89
C THR A 249 10.64 -9.83 -12.23
N GLN A 250 11.61 -10.30 -11.46
CA GLN A 250 11.43 -11.32 -10.43
C GLN A 250 11.01 -10.63 -9.14
N ILE A 251 9.86 -11.03 -8.57
CA ILE A 251 9.24 -10.41 -7.41
C ILE A 251 9.49 -11.27 -6.19
N LEU A 252 9.89 -10.64 -5.10
CA LEU A 252 10.15 -11.28 -3.80
C LEU A 252 9.43 -10.49 -2.70
N PRO A 253 8.91 -11.16 -1.65
CA PRO A 253 8.35 -10.46 -0.50
C PRO A 253 9.40 -9.56 0.16
N SER A 254 9.04 -8.33 0.52
CA SER A 254 9.88 -7.45 1.32
C SER A 254 10.08 -7.98 2.74
N ALA A 255 11.10 -7.48 3.46
CA ALA A 255 11.31 -7.78 4.88
C ALA A 255 10.04 -7.52 5.71
N ARG A 256 9.36 -6.39 5.46
CA ARG A 256 8.08 -6.02 6.07
C ARG A 256 7.01 -7.09 5.84
N ARG A 257 6.83 -7.51 4.58
CA ARG A 257 5.83 -8.53 4.24
C ARG A 257 6.18 -9.87 4.87
N ARG A 258 7.44 -10.28 4.85
CA ARG A 258 7.88 -11.55 5.48
C ARG A 258 7.64 -11.55 6.97
N THR A 259 7.95 -10.44 7.65
CA THR A 259 7.67 -10.29 9.09
C THR A 259 6.17 -10.40 9.37
N ARG A 260 5.31 -9.78 8.58
CA ARG A 260 3.84 -9.91 8.71
C ARG A 260 3.35 -11.34 8.42
N LEU A 261 3.89 -11.99 7.39
CA LEU A 261 3.53 -13.37 7.05
C LEU A 261 3.94 -14.33 8.16
N PHE A 262 5.13 -14.17 8.72
CA PHE A 262 5.60 -14.94 9.88
C PHE A 262 4.68 -14.78 11.09
N LEU A 263 4.33 -13.55 11.44
CA LEU A 263 3.42 -13.26 12.55
C LEU A 263 2.08 -13.95 12.35
N ARG A 264 1.48 -13.77 11.17
CA ARG A 264 0.19 -14.36 10.84
C ARG A 264 0.25 -15.89 10.84
N ALA A 265 1.26 -16.49 10.18
CA ALA A 265 1.41 -17.94 10.13
C ALA A 265 1.56 -18.55 11.54
N THR A 266 2.28 -17.85 12.42
CA THR A 266 2.42 -18.27 13.82
C THR A 266 1.10 -18.13 14.59
N ASP A 267 0.34 -17.05 14.37
CA ASP A 267 -0.98 -16.87 15.00
C ASP A 267 -1.98 -17.90 14.48
N ASP A 268 -2.01 -18.20 13.19
CA ASP A 268 -2.86 -19.23 12.60
C ASP A 268 -2.52 -20.63 13.18
N TRP A 269 -1.24 -20.97 13.28
CA TRP A 269 -0.83 -22.23 13.94
C TRP A 269 -1.23 -22.30 15.41
N LEU A 270 -1.09 -21.19 16.17
CA LEU A 270 -1.52 -21.11 17.55
C LEU A 270 -3.04 -21.23 17.71
N ALA A 271 -3.82 -20.69 16.78
CA ALA A 271 -5.27 -20.84 16.76
C ALA A 271 -5.67 -22.33 16.58
N ASP A 272 -4.96 -23.04 15.71
CA ASP A 272 -5.23 -24.46 15.44
C ASP A 272 -4.74 -25.40 16.54
N ARG A 273 -3.57 -25.13 17.13
CA ARG A 273 -2.86 -26.03 18.05
C ARG A 273 -2.86 -25.58 19.51
N GLY A 274 -3.12 -24.30 19.77
CA GLY A 274 -2.99 -23.72 21.12
C GLY A 274 -3.82 -24.41 22.19
N ALA A 275 -5.00 -24.95 21.83
CA ALA A 275 -5.82 -25.71 22.76
C ALA A 275 -5.17 -27.01 23.25
N SER A 276 -4.30 -27.62 22.46
CA SER A 276 -3.57 -28.85 22.78
C SER A 276 -2.24 -28.61 23.50
N LEU A 277 -1.74 -27.36 23.49
CA LEU A 277 -0.51 -27.00 24.17
C LEU A 277 -0.71 -26.87 25.67
N THR A 278 0.33 -27.20 26.44
CA THR A 278 0.36 -26.81 27.86
C THR A 278 0.47 -25.28 27.97
N PRO A 279 -0.01 -24.63 29.02
CA PRO A 279 0.17 -23.18 29.22
C PRO A 279 1.64 -22.77 29.15
N HIS A 280 2.55 -23.58 29.66
CA HIS A 280 3.99 -23.35 29.60
C HIS A 280 4.52 -23.36 28.14
N ALA A 281 4.15 -24.37 27.34
CA ALA A 281 4.54 -24.44 25.93
C ALA A 281 3.98 -23.24 25.13
N LEU A 282 2.73 -22.82 25.42
CA LEU A 282 2.15 -21.62 24.78
C LEU A 282 2.97 -20.37 25.08
N LEU A 283 3.38 -20.17 26.32
CA LEU A 283 4.23 -19.04 26.71
C LEU A 283 5.60 -19.09 26.07
N HIS A 284 6.19 -20.30 25.93
CA HIS A 284 7.45 -20.49 25.23
C HIS A 284 7.36 -20.06 23.75
N VAL A 285 6.28 -20.41 23.05
CA VAL A 285 6.08 -19.98 21.64
C VAL A 285 6.04 -18.45 21.56
N TYR A 286 5.32 -17.77 22.45
CA TYR A 286 5.28 -16.29 22.44
C TYR A 286 6.63 -15.67 22.79
N ALA A 287 7.37 -16.25 23.75
CA ALA A 287 8.70 -15.77 24.14
C ALA A 287 9.70 -15.93 22.99
N ALA A 288 9.77 -17.13 22.39
CA ALA A 288 10.65 -17.42 21.26
C ALA A 288 10.32 -16.55 20.04
N ARG A 289 9.02 -16.33 19.73
CA ARG A 289 8.60 -15.44 18.65
C ARG A 289 9.14 -14.03 18.84
N ARG A 290 9.05 -13.51 20.05
CA ARG A 290 9.53 -12.17 20.38
C ARG A 290 11.05 -12.08 20.29
N GLU A 291 11.76 -13.06 20.81
CA GLU A 291 13.23 -13.14 20.73
C GLU A 291 13.70 -13.20 19.27
N ALA A 292 13.08 -14.03 18.45
CA ALA A 292 13.36 -14.13 17.03
C ALA A 292 13.12 -12.79 16.29
N LEU A 293 12.08 -12.05 16.67
CA LEU A 293 11.78 -10.73 16.11
C LEU A 293 12.70 -9.63 16.64
N ALA A 294 13.35 -9.82 17.78
CA ALA A 294 14.34 -8.88 18.32
C ALA A 294 15.68 -8.91 17.56
N GLY A 295 15.97 -9.97 16.83
CA GLY A 295 17.13 -10.11 15.95
C GLY A 295 17.01 -9.28 14.66
N GLU A 296 18.11 -9.08 13.95
CA GLU A 296 18.09 -8.49 12.59
C GLU A 296 17.61 -9.50 11.55
N THR A 297 17.91 -10.76 11.76
CA THR A 297 17.54 -11.88 10.90
C THR A 297 16.81 -12.92 11.73
N LEU A 298 15.71 -13.43 11.21
CA LEU A 298 14.93 -14.52 11.78
C LEU A 298 15.20 -15.81 10.99
N ASP A 299 15.64 -16.88 11.71
CA ASP A 299 15.80 -18.23 11.18
C ASP A 299 14.62 -19.09 11.67
N LEU A 300 13.81 -19.63 10.73
CA LEU A 300 12.61 -20.39 11.08
C LEU A 300 12.91 -21.73 11.82
N PRO A 301 13.89 -22.55 11.39
CA PRO A 301 14.31 -23.73 12.15
C PRO A 301 14.72 -23.42 13.58
N ALA A 302 15.58 -22.42 13.78
CA ALA A 302 16.03 -22.01 15.11
C ALA A 302 14.85 -21.51 15.96
N PHE A 303 13.96 -20.71 15.39
CA PHE A 303 12.73 -20.28 16.05
C PHE A 303 11.85 -21.46 16.51
N ALA A 304 11.58 -22.44 15.62
CA ALA A 304 10.70 -23.55 15.93
C ALA A 304 11.26 -24.42 17.08
N LEU A 305 12.57 -24.66 17.09
CA LEU A 305 13.24 -25.38 18.18
C LEU A 305 13.22 -24.59 19.50
N ALA A 306 13.45 -23.28 19.47
CA ALA A 306 13.39 -22.44 20.65
C ALA A 306 11.95 -22.33 21.20
N ALA A 307 10.96 -22.33 20.32
CA ALA A 307 9.55 -22.27 20.71
C ALA A 307 9.05 -23.54 21.42
N LEU A 308 9.57 -24.70 21.03
CA LEU A 308 9.11 -26.02 21.50
C LEU A 308 10.30 -26.95 21.78
N PRO A 309 11.18 -26.61 22.75
CA PRO A 309 12.44 -27.31 22.98
C PRO A 309 12.24 -28.78 23.41
N ASP A 310 11.15 -29.05 24.14
CA ASP A 310 10.87 -30.39 24.69
C ASP A 310 10.00 -31.25 23.77
N ASN A 311 9.58 -30.73 22.61
CA ASN A 311 8.69 -31.43 21.70
C ASN A 311 9.09 -31.21 20.22
N GLY A 312 10.07 -32.00 19.76
CA GLY A 312 10.58 -31.93 18.41
C GLY A 312 9.51 -32.21 17.32
N ALA A 313 8.48 -33.01 17.62
CA ALA A 313 7.40 -33.28 16.67
C ALA A 313 6.51 -32.04 16.46
N LEU A 314 6.15 -31.32 17.52
CA LEU A 314 5.42 -30.07 17.41
C LEU A 314 6.27 -28.94 16.85
N ALA A 315 7.58 -28.90 17.13
CA ALA A 315 8.50 -27.96 16.50
C ALA A 315 8.57 -28.17 14.98
N ALA A 316 8.62 -29.42 14.52
CA ALA A 316 8.57 -29.76 13.10
C ALA A 316 7.22 -29.40 12.45
N ASP A 317 6.09 -29.61 13.14
CA ASP A 317 4.74 -29.22 12.69
C ASP A 317 4.63 -27.69 12.57
N LEU A 318 5.13 -26.93 13.55
CA LEU A 318 5.20 -25.47 13.50
C LEU A 318 6.02 -24.98 12.29
N LEU A 319 7.22 -25.55 12.10
CA LEU A 319 8.08 -25.22 10.97
C LEU A 319 7.42 -25.52 9.63
N ALA A 320 6.78 -26.70 9.49
CA ALA A 320 6.09 -27.12 8.28
C ALA A 320 4.88 -26.22 7.95
N SER A 321 4.20 -25.70 8.97
CA SER A 321 3.07 -24.79 8.80
C SER A 321 3.50 -23.37 8.41
N VAL A 322 4.57 -22.84 9.03
CA VAL A 322 5.01 -21.45 8.87
C VAL A 322 5.83 -21.24 7.60
N THR A 323 6.73 -22.20 7.27
CA THR A 323 7.68 -22.04 6.15
C THR A 323 6.99 -21.74 4.81
N PRO A 324 5.95 -22.47 4.36
CA PRO A 324 5.32 -22.24 3.06
C PRO A 324 4.51 -20.94 3.00
N GLN A 325 4.18 -20.34 4.15
CA GLN A 325 3.50 -19.05 4.20
C GLN A 325 4.48 -17.88 4.10
N VAL A 326 5.72 -18.06 4.55
CA VAL A 326 6.78 -17.04 4.56
C VAL A 326 7.61 -17.06 3.28
N PHE A 327 7.89 -18.25 2.75
CA PHE A 327 8.71 -18.46 1.57
C PHE A 327 7.92 -19.15 0.47
N ASP A 328 8.14 -18.71 -0.77
CA ASP A 328 7.60 -19.39 -1.94
C ASP A 328 8.54 -20.54 -2.34
N ALA A 329 8.09 -21.77 -2.17
CA ALA A 329 8.88 -22.96 -2.47
C ALA A 329 9.32 -23.05 -3.94
N ALA A 330 8.58 -22.43 -4.88
CA ALA A 330 8.94 -22.41 -6.29
C ALA A 330 10.13 -21.49 -6.59
N PHE A 331 10.26 -20.39 -5.83
CA PHE A 331 11.30 -19.38 -6.06
C PHE A 331 12.40 -19.39 -5.01
N GLU A 332 12.11 -19.92 -3.81
CA GLU A 332 12.99 -19.88 -2.64
C GLU A 332 13.06 -21.25 -1.94
N PRO A 333 13.36 -22.35 -2.67
CA PRO A 333 13.19 -23.72 -2.15
C PRO A 333 14.09 -24.08 -0.97
N ARG A 334 15.13 -23.28 -0.68
CA ARG A 334 16.09 -23.52 0.41
C ARG A 334 16.17 -22.38 1.41
N GLN A 335 15.28 -21.40 1.28
CA GLN A 335 15.30 -20.25 2.17
C GLN A 335 14.68 -20.61 3.51
N THR A 336 15.39 -20.34 4.61
CA THR A 336 14.95 -20.59 5.98
C THR A 336 15.00 -19.34 6.85
N HIS A 337 15.64 -18.28 6.37
CA HIS A 337 15.85 -17.03 7.12
C HIS A 337 15.48 -15.80 6.32
N PHE A 338 15.12 -14.73 7.01
CA PHE A 338 14.81 -13.43 6.39
C PHE A 338 15.16 -12.28 7.33
N THR A 339 15.39 -11.10 6.75
CA THR A 339 15.61 -9.86 7.51
C THR A 339 14.32 -9.40 8.16
N VAL A 340 14.33 -9.09 9.45
CA VAL A 340 13.19 -8.60 10.22
C VAL A 340 12.95 -7.11 9.95
N ASP A 341 11.71 -6.74 9.64
CA ASP A 341 11.29 -5.35 9.56
C ASP A 341 11.02 -4.79 10.96
N ARG A 342 11.86 -3.87 11.42
CA ARG A 342 11.79 -3.29 12.76
C ARG A 342 10.49 -2.54 13.01
N ALA A 343 9.98 -1.81 12.02
CA ALA A 343 8.73 -1.07 12.20
C ALA A 343 7.53 -1.99 12.49
N THR A 344 7.54 -3.21 11.92
CA THR A 344 6.51 -4.23 12.18
C THR A 344 6.78 -5.00 13.48
N ALA A 345 8.05 -5.27 13.81
CA ALA A 345 8.43 -6.11 14.96
C ALA A 345 8.40 -5.38 16.30
N ASP A 346 8.84 -4.11 16.34
CA ASP A 346 9.03 -3.36 17.58
C ASP A 346 7.83 -3.33 18.53
N PRO A 347 6.58 -3.13 18.07
CA PRO A 347 5.42 -3.17 18.98
C PRO A 347 5.27 -4.51 19.70
N ILE A 348 5.61 -5.62 19.02
CA ILE A 348 5.50 -6.98 19.54
C ILE A 348 6.67 -7.32 20.46
N VAL A 349 7.87 -6.82 20.12
CA VAL A 349 9.07 -7.02 20.91
C VAL A 349 8.97 -6.32 22.27
N ARG A 350 8.36 -5.14 22.31
CA ARG A 350 8.30 -4.31 23.54
C ARG A 350 7.18 -4.67 24.49
N THR A 351 6.06 -5.20 23.99
CA THR A 351 4.88 -5.48 24.81
C THR A 351 4.24 -6.81 24.45
N VAL A 352 3.74 -7.51 25.48
CA VAL A 352 2.85 -8.67 25.32
C VAL A 352 1.44 -8.22 25.61
N THR A 353 0.55 -8.42 24.64
CA THR A 353 -0.88 -8.16 24.80
C THR A 353 -1.61 -9.50 24.85
N LEU A 354 -2.26 -9.79 25.96
CA LEU A 354 -3.15 -10.95 26.11
C LEU A 354 -4.59 -10.46 26.02
N GLU A 355 -5.35 -11.04 25.10
CA GLU A 355 -6.78 -10.83 25.03
C GLU A 355 -7.47 -11.92 25.86
N LEU A 356 -8.33 -11.49 26.78
CA LEU A 356 -9.09 -12.36 27.66
C LEU A 356 -10.53 -12.50 27.17
N ASP A 357 -11.20 -13.58 27.59
CA ASP A 357 -12.61 -13.76 27.30
C ASP A 357 -13.40 -12.54 27.78
N GLY A 358 -14.32 -12.05 26.95
CA GLY A 358 -15.09 -10.84 27.23
C GLY A 358 -14.43 -9.52 26.77
N GLY A 359 -13.32 -9.58 26.02
CA GLY A 359 -12.69 -8.41 25.38
C GLY A 359 -11.75 -7.61 26.28
N ALA A 360 -11.50 -8.08 27.52
CA ALA A 360 -10.49 -7.45 28.37
C ALA A 360 -9.08 -7.71 27.80
N ARG A 361 -8.18 -6.72 27.92
CA ARG A 361 -6.79 -6.82 27.48
C ARG A 361 -5.83 -6.61 28.62
N LEU A 362 -4.85 -7.49 28.73
CA LEU A 362 -3.71 -7.33 29.60
C LEU A 362 -2.50 -6.98 28.78
N ILE A 363 -1.89 -5.83 29.01
CA ILE A 363 -0.68 -5.36 28.33
C ILE A 363 0.46 -5.38 29.35
N VAL A 364 1.49 -6.17 29.06
CA VAL A 364 2.65 -6.36 29.95
C VAL A 364 3.91 -6.01 29.18
N PRO A 365 4.87 -5.25 29.78
CA PRO A 365 6.18 -5.09 29.19
C PRO A 365 6.83 -6.46 28.94
N ALA A 366 7.39 -6.62 27.76
CA ALA A 366 7.88 -7.91 27.29
C ALA A 366 8.96 -8.52 28.20
N GLU A 367 9.88 -7.69 28.70
CA GLU A 367 10.93 -8.08 29.63
C GLU A 367 10.39 -8.69 30.94
N ARG A 368 9.26 -8.17 31.43
CA ARG A 368 8.60 -8.67 32.63
C ARG A 368 7.84 -9.95 32.37
N PHE A 369 7.29 -10.11 31.19
CA PHE A 369 6.62 -11.34 30.78
C PHE A 369 7.62 -12.50 30.60
N ALA A 370 8.80 -12.24 30.02
CA ALA A 370 9.84 -13.24 29.83
C ALA A 370 10.46 -13.74 31.16
N ALA A 371 10.58 -12.82 32.13
CA ALA A 371 11.10 -13.18 33.46
C ALA A 371 10.14 -14.04 34.29
N MET A 372 8.88 -14.22 33.84
CA MET A 372 7.81 -14.93 34.58
C MET A 372 7.59 -14.43 36.02
N ALA A 373 8.23 -13.32 36.40
CA ALA A 373 8.22 -12.79 37.76
C ALA A 373 6.86 -12.21 38.19
N LEU A 374 5.91 -12.10 37.25
CA LEU A 374 4.63 -11.44 37.50
C LEU A 374 3.41 -12.21 37.05
N VAL A 375 3.56 -13.38 36.39
CA VAL A 375 2.41 -14.09 35.82
C VAL A 375 2.54 -15.59 36.00
N ASP A 376 1.66 -16.17 36.82
CA ASP A 376 1.43 -17.62 36.88
C ASP A 376 0.25 -17.97 35.97
N VAL A 377 0.42 -18.92 35.08
CA VAL A 377 -0.59 -19.35 34.11
C VAL A 377 -0.90 -20.81 34.30
N GLN A 378 -2.12 -21.09 34.69
CA GLN A 378 -2.59 -22.45 34.93
C GLN A 378 -3.84 -22.76 34.09
N ARG A 379 -3.99 -24.04 33.68
CA ARG A 379 -5.24 -24.51 33.09
C ARG A 379 -6.08 -25.18 34.18
N VAL A 380 -7.22 -24.60 34.48
CA VAL A 380 -8.14 -25.08 35.52
C VAL A 380 -9.54 -25.22 34.91
N GLY A 381 -10.08 -26.44 34.86
CA GLY A 381 -11.42 -26.70 34.34
C GLY A 381 -11.62 -26.29 32.87
N GLY A 382 -10.60 -26.47 32.02
CA GLY A 382 -10.65 -26.09 30.59
C GLY A 382 -10.40 -24.60 30.35
N LYS A 383 -10.29 -23.76 31.38
CA LYS A 383 -10.00 -22.33 31.30
C LYS A 383 -8.54 -22.05 31.63
N ILE A 384 -7.99 -21.00 31.03
CA ILE A 384 -6.67 -20.49 31.41
C ILE A 384 -6.89 -19.50 32.58
N ARG A 385 -6.27 -19.78 33.71
CA ARG A 385 -6.21 -18.85 34.84
C ARG A 385 -4.89 -18.10 34.78
N LEU A 386 -4.99 -16.79 34.79
CA LEU A 386 -3.85 -15.90 34.87
C LEU A 386 -3.80 -15.30 36.26
N THR A 387 -2.72 -15.51 36.98
CA THR A 387 -2.49 -14.92 38.32
C THR A 387 -1.41 -13.86 38.18
N ILE A 388 -1.71 -12.62 38.55
CA ILE A 388 -0.79 -11.50 38.53
C ILE A 388 -0.53 -11.04 39.94
N GLU A 389 0.71 -11.09 40.39
CA GLU A 389 1.14 -10.51 41.65
C GLU A 389 1.67 -9.11 41.43
N THR A 390 1.11 -8.12 42.09
CA THR A 390 1.55 -6.72 41.99
C THR A 390 1.56 -6.07 43.38
N LEU A 391 2.56 -5.23 43.61
CA LEU A 391 2.65 -4.44 44.85
C LEU A 391 1.68 -3.25 44.86
N THR A 392 1.25 -2.79 43.70
CA THR A 392 0.36 -1.62 43.56
C THR A 392 -0.63 -1.83 42.43
N LEU A 393 -1.90 -1.53 42.68
CA LEU A 393 -2.94 -1.43 41.64
C LEU A 393 -3.26 0.06 41.42
N LYS A 394 -3.17 0.52 40.19
CA LYS A 394 -3.58 1.86 39.81
C LYS A 394 -4.53 1.77 38.60
N GLU A 395 -5.59 2.55 38.65
CA GLU A 395 -6.48 2.69 37.50
C GLU A 395 -5.74 3.40 36.36
N GLY A 396 -5.64 2.74 35.21
CA GLY A 396 -5.06 3.33 34.03
C GLY A 396 -6.06 4.29 33.36
N THR A 397 -5.71 5.55 33.22
CA THR A 397 -6.44 6.46 32.33
C THR A 397 -6.23 5.96 30.91
N GLY A 398 -7.24 5.30 30.34
CA GLY A 398 -7.21 4.88 28.94
C GLY A 398 -6.99 6.09 28.02
N ARG A 399 -5.92 6.05 27.25
CA ARG A 399 -5.67 6.93 26.09
C ARG A 399 -5.93 6.15 24.83
#